data_dee3811af76ee21c02652a6aacd7786e
#
_entry.id   dee3811af76ee21c02652a6aacd7786e
#
_cell.length_a   1.000
_cell.length_b   1.000
_cell.length_c   1.000
_cell.angle_alpha   90.00
_cell.angle_beta   90.00
_cell.angle_gamma   90.00
#
_symmetry.space_group_name_H-M   'P 1'
#
loop_
_entity.id
_entity.type
_entity.pdbx_description
1 polymer ?
#
loop_
_entity_poly.entity_id
_entity_poly.type
_entity_poly.pdbx_seq_one_letter_code
_entity_poly.pdbx_strand_id
1 'polypeptide(L)'
;WAPDIIHVHGWMASLLPLYLREFYKEEPLFKESKIVTSLYNSGFEGELNSDLAVKVKFDLSENDKISTIETPTHTNILKSAIENSDAIIHGSEIISEELSSFIEEKGMPVLEYESENLKESYLNFYADLLSAN
;
A
#
# COMPACT_ATOMS: atom_id res chain seq x y z
N TRP A 1 10.91 -20.01 -6.38
CA TRP A 1 9.55 -19.62 -5.97
C TRP A 1 9.42 -18.11 -5.90
N ALA A 2 8.38 -17.57 -6.49
CA ALA A 2 8.02 -16.16 -6.43
C ALA A 2 6.60 -16.03 -5.87
N PRO A 3 6.29 -15.03 -5.03
CA PRO A 3 4.93 -14.83 -4.52
C PRO A 3 4.00 -14.26 -5.61
N ASP A 4 2.79 -14.78 -5.70
CA ASP A 4 1.75 -14.20 -6.56
C ASP A 4 1.18 -12.92 -5.94
N ILE A 5 1.05 -12.90 -4.61
CA ILE A 5 0.54 -11.76 -3.83
C ILE A 5 1.54 -11.42 -2.73
N ILE A 6 1.82 -10.13 -2.59
CA ILE A 6 2.52 -9.54 -1.44
C ILE A 6 1.52 -8.68 -0.70
N HIS A 7 1.11 -9.13 0.49
CA HIS A 7 0.13 -8.41 1.31
C HIS A 7 0.81 -7.65 2.44
N VAL A 8 0.66 -6.36 2.42
CA VAL A 8 1.26 -5.40 3.37
C VAL A 8 0.22 -4.95 4.38
N HIS A 9 0.55 -4.94 5.65
CA HIS A 9 -0.34 -4.57 6.73
C HIS A 9 0.11 -3.32 7.49
N GLY A 10 -0.74 -2.31 7.50
CA GLY A 10 -0.59 -1.14 8.35
C GLY A 10 0.53 -0.18 7.94
N TRP A 11 0.63 0.91 8.69
CA TRP A 11 1.51 2.02 8.34
C TRP A 11 3.01 1.72 8.47
N MET A 12 3.42 0.85 9.40
CA MET A 12 4.83 0.52 9.59
C MET A 12 5.45 -0.18 8.38
N ALA A 13 4.65 -0.91 7.60
CA ALA A 13 5.09 -1.60 6.40
C ALA A 13 4.78 -0.81 5.11
N SER A 14 4.24 0.40 5.22
CA SER A 14 3.68 1.18 4.10
C SER A 14 4.70 1.69 3.09
N LEU A 15 5.99 1.65 3.39
CA LEU A 15 7.04 1.96 2.41
C LEU A 15 7.41 0.76 1.53
N LEU A 16 7.04 -0.45 1.92
CA LEU A 16 7.37 -1.65 1.14
C LEU A 16 6.81 -1.63 -0.28
N PRO A 17 5.54 -1.24 -0.53
CA PRO A 17 5.03 -1.10 -1.88
C PRO A 17 5.88 -0.19 -2.77
N LEU A 18 6.29 0.96 -2.25
CA LEU A 18 7.17 1.88 -2.97
C LEU A 18 8.51 1.22 -3.35
N TYR A 19 9.16 0.53 -2.41
CA TYR A 19 10.41 -0.18 -2.69
C TYR A 19 10.24 -1.28 -3.73
N LEU A 20 9.16 -2.06 -3.65
CA LEU A 20 8.90 -3.12 -4.61
C LEU A 20 8.66 -2.59 -6.02
N ARG A 21 7.96 -1.46 -6.16
CA ARG A 21 7.63 -0.86 -7.46
C ARG A 21 8.77 -0.07 -8.08
N GLU A 22 9.64 0.52 -7.28
CA GLU A 22 10.70 1.40 -7.78
C GLU A 22 12.09 0.76 -7.70
N PHE A 23 12.47 0.22 -6.55
CA PHE A 23 13.79 -0.33 -6.34
C PHE A 23 13.93 -1.78 -6.84
N TYR A 24 12.91 -2.59 -6.59
CA TYR A 24 12.89 -4.01 -6.96
C TYR A 24 12.02 -4.32 -8.18
N LYS A 25 11.67 -3.34 -8.99
CA LYS A 25 10.77 -3.49 -10.15
C LYS A 25 11.25 -4.51 -11.19
N GLU A 26 12.56 -4.66 -11.34
CA GLU A 26 13.16 -5.61 -12.27
C GLU A 26 13.58 -6.94 -11.59
N GLU A 27 13.37 -7.06 -10.29
CA GLU A 27 13.70 -8.28 -9.56
C GLU A 27 12.73 -9.42 -9.95
N PRO A 28 13.22 -10.53 -10.53
CA PRO A 28 12.36 -11.60 -11.04
C PRO A 28 11.42 -12.21 -9.98
N LEU A 29 11.78 -12.11 -8.70
CA LEU A 29 10.97 -12.61 -7.60
C LEU A 29 9.70 -11.80 -7.36
N PHE A 30 9.71 -10.50 -7.69
CA PHE A 30 8.63 -9.58 -7.31
C PHE A 30 7.93 -8.92 -8.51
N LYS A 31 8.54 -8.99 -9.68
CA LYS A 31 8.09 -8.29 -10.89
C LYS A 31 6.62 -8.55 -11.23
N GLU A 32 6.18 -9.78 -11.10
CA GLU A 32 4.82 -10.22 -11.45
C GLU A 32 3.88 -10.26 -10.23
N SER A 33 4.39 -10.00 -9.02
CA SER A 33 3.59 -10.03 -7.80
C SER A 33 2.58 -8.89 -7.77
N LYS A 34 1.35 -9.19 -7.36
CA LYS A 34 0.35 -8.17 -7.01
C LYS A 34 0.61 -7.69 -5.58
N ILE A 35 0.58 -6.39 -5.37
CA ILE A 35 0.76 -5.78 -4.06
C ILE A 35 -0.61 -5.37 -3.52
N VAL A 36 -0.96 -5.91 -2.36
CA VAL A 36 -2.19 -5.60 -1.63
C VAL A 36 -1.82 -4.91 -0.33
N THR A 37 -2.45 -3.80 0.00
CA THR A 37 -2.23 -3.09 1.27
C THR A 37 -3.50 -3.04 2.09
N SER A 38 -3.42 -3.55 3.33
CA SER A 38 -4.49 -3.38 4.32
C SER A 38 -4.27 -2.10 5.11
N LEU A 39 -5.30 -1.26 5.14
CA LEU A 39 -5.34 -0.02 5.90
C LEU A 39 -6.08 -0.23 7.21
N TYR A 40 -5.53 0.30 8.30
CA TYR A 40 -6.10 0.22 9.64
C TYR A 40 -6.31 1.62 10.21
N ASN A 41 -7.33 1.78 11.04
CA ASN A 41 -7.58 3.02 11.78
C ASN A 41 -6.68 3.10 13.03
N SER A 42 -5.40 2.86 12.83
CA SER A 42 -4.37 2.99 13.86
C SER A 42 -3.11 3.60 13.24
N GLY A 43 -2.49 4.49 13.96
CA GLY A 43 -1.33 5.20 13.45
C GLY A 43 -0.68 6.07 14.51
N PHE A 44 -0.15 7.18 14.08
CA PHE A 44 0.53 8.17 14.91
C PHE A 44 0.01 9.57 14.58
N GLU A 45 0.19 10.50 15.51
CA GLU A 45 -0.09 11.90 15.31
C GLU A 45 1.19 12.65 14.89
N GLY A 46 1.02 13.76 14.18
CA GLY A 46 2.13 14.59 13.71
C GLY A 46 2.87 13.97 12.54
N GLU A 47 4.18 14.15 12.52
CA GLU A 47 5.05 13.74 11.42
C GLU A 47 6.18 12.85 11.95
N LEU A 48 6.60 11.88 11.12
CA LEU A 48 7.85 11.17 11.33
C LEU A 48 9.03 12.12 11.06
N ASN A 49 10.25 11.64 11.31
CA ASN A 49 11.45 12.43 11.07
C ASN A 49 11.49 12.94 9.62
N SER A 50 11.73 14.24 9.43
CA SER A 50 11.81 14.90 8.12
C SER A 50 12.89 14.32 7.19
N ASP A 51 13.88 13.61 7.75
CA ASP A 51 14.91 12.92 6.98
C ASP A 51 14.39 11.66 6.28
N LEU A 52 13.14 11.24 6.53
CA LEU A 52 12.59 10.02 5.94
C LEU A 52 12.67 10.06 4.41
N ALA A 53 12.16 11.12 3.79
CA ALA A 53 12.18 11.25 2.34
C ALA A 53 13.61 11.26 1.78
N VAL A 54 14.53 11.92 2.46
CA VAL A 54 15.96 11.95 2.07
C VAL A 54 16.58 10.56 2.11
N LYS A 55 16.27 9.77 3.14
CA LYS A 55 16.78 8.40 3.27
C LYS A 55 16.20 7.46 2.22
N VAL A 56 14.90 7.57 1.95
CA VAL A 56 14.24 6.80 0.89
C VAL A 56 14.78 7.20 -0.48
N LYS A 57 14.99 8.49 -0.73
CA LYS A 57 15.57 9.02 -1.97
C LYS A 57 16.96 8.47 -2.26
N PHE A 58 17.76 8.24 -1.23
CA PHE A 58 19.09 7.65 -1.40
C PHE A 58 19.05 6.29 -2.11
N ASP A 59 18.02 5.52 -1.82
CA ASP A 59 17.81 4.19 -2.41
C ASP A 59 17.08 4.22 -3.76
N LEU A 60 16.37 5.32 -4.08
CA LEU A 60 15.58 5.49 -5.30
C LEU A 60 16.21 6.53 -6.24
N SER A 61 16.32 6.18 -7.52
CA SER A 61 16.89 7.07 -8.53
C SER A 61 15.97 8.21 -8.98
N GLU A 62 14.65 8.05 -8.85
CA GLU A 62 13.64 9.02 -9.30
C GLU A 62 12.97 9.74 -8.12
N ASN A 63 12.89 11.08 -8.22
CA ASN A 63 12.42 11.92 -7.13
C ASN A 63 10.89 12.02 -7.02
N ASP A 64 10.19 11.87 -8.14
CA ASP A 64 8.75 12.16 -8.21
C ASP A 64 7.91 11.18 -7.36
N LYS A 65 8.43 9.99 -7.14
CA LYS A 65 7.75 8.92 -6.39
C LYS A 65 7.77 9.10 -4.87
N ILE A 66 8.58 10.01 -4.36
CA ILE A 66 8.70 10.27 -2.93
C ILE A 66 8.02 11.57 -2.47
N SER A 67 7.44 12.33 -3.40
CA SER A 67 6.81 13.62 -3.08
C SER A 67 5.75 13.51 -1.98
N THR A 68 4.98 12.44 -1.98
CA THR A 68 3.94 12.18 -0.97
C THR A 68 4.49 12.03 0.45
N ILE A 69 5.72 11.54 0.59
CA ILE A 69 6.36 11.32 1.90
C ILE A 69 7.36 12.41 2.32
N GLU A 70 7.48 13.49 1.56
CA GLU A 70 8.27 14.68 1.97
C GLU A 70 7.74 15.30 3.25
N THR A 71 6.42 15.25 3.44
CA THR A 71 5.75 15.55 4.70
C THR A 71 5.20 14.24 5.28
N PRO A 72 5.97 13.53 6.12
CA PRO A 72 5.68 12.15 6.48
C PRO A 72 4.64 12.02 7.60
N THR A 73 3.45 12.51 7.36
CA THR A 73 2.28 12.28 8.21
C THR A 73 1.78 10.83 8.02
N HIS A 74 1.00 10.34 8.99
CA HIS A 74 0.36 9.02 8.86
C HIS A 74 -0.42 8.88 7.55
N THR A 75 -1.23 9.88 7.20
CA THR A 75 -2.02 9.90 5.96
C THR A 75 -1.12 9.84 4.72
N ASN A 76 -0.05 10.62 4.68
CA ASN A 76 0.85 10.67 3.52
C ASN A 76 1.64 9.35 3.36
N ILE A 77 2.06 8.74 4.45
CA ILE A 77 2.68 7.42 4.42
C ILE A 77 1.72 6.37 3.82
N LEU A 78 0.46 6.38 4.23
CA LEU A 78 -0.56 5.48 3.67
C LEU A 78 -0.89 5.81 2.21
N LYS A 79 -0.94 7.08 1.82
CA LYS A 79 -1.10 7.48 0.41
C LYS A 79 0.01 6.92 -0.46
N SER A 80 1.26 6.97 0.00
CA SER A 80 2.39 6.36 -0.71
C SER A 80 2.19 4.85 -0.90
N ALA A 81 1.70 4.15 0.12
CA ALA A 81 1.38 2.72 -0.02
C ALA A 81 0.27 2.47 -1.03
N ILE A 82 -0.80 3.27 -1.00
CA ILE A 82 -1.93 3.18 -1.95
C ILE A 82 -1.44 3.38 -3.38
N GLU A 83 -0.64 4.41 -3.64
CA GLU A 83 -0.11 4.71 -4.97
C GLU A 83 0.71 3.58 -5.58
N ASN A 84 1.35 2.77 -4.76
CA ASN A 84 2.23 1.70 -5.18
C ASN A 84 1.62 0.29 -5.02
N SER A 85 0.33 0.22 -4.71
CA SER A 85 -0.43 -1.03 -4.57
C SER A 85 -1.32 -1.31 -5.78
N ASP A 86 -1.66 -2.58 -5.99
CA ASP A 86 -2.64 -3.00 -7.01
C ASP A 86 -4.05 -3.05 -6.44
N ALA A 87 -4.19 -3.24 -5.12
CA ALA A 87 -5.48 -3.34 -4.45
C ALA A 87 -5.36 -2.95 -2.96
N ILE A 88 -6.49 -2.55 -2.38
CA ILE A 88 -6.59 -2.14 -0.99
C ILE A 88 -7.59 -3.02 -0.25
N ILE A 89 -7.30 -3.30 1.01
CA ILE A 89 -8.23 -3.94 1.94
C ILE A 89 -8.47 -2.99 3.12
N HIS A 90 -9.70 -2.73 3.44
CA HIS A 90 -10.07 -2.04 4.68
C HIS A 90 -9.93 -3.01 5.85
N GLY A 91 -8.87 -2.87 6.61
CA GLY A 91 -8.59 -3.69 7.81
C GLY A 91 -9.31 -3.18 9.06
N SER A 92 -9.94 -2.00 8.99
CA SER A 92 -10.80 -1.41 10.02
C SER A 92 -12.12 -0.96 9.40
N GLU A 93 -13.18 -1.00 10.18
CA GLU A 93 -14.53 -0.59 9.76
C GLU A 93 -14.56 0.88 9.31
N ILE A 94 -13.78 1.73 9.97
CA ILE A 94 -13.70 3.15 9.67
C ILE A 94 -12.31 3.46 9.10
N ILE A 95 -12.28 4.00 7.91
CA ILE A 95 -11.11 4.60 7.26
C ILE A 95 -11.39 6.10 7.09
N SER A 96 -10.37 6.94 7.21
CA SER A 96 -10.56 8.39 7.08
C SER A 96 -11.14 8.76 5.72
N GLU A 97 -11.98 9.79 5.68
CA GLU A 97 -12.59 10.28 4.45
C GLU A 97 -11.53 10.69 3.40
N GLU A 98 -10.42 11.27 3.86
CA GLU A 98 -9.32 11.66 2.98
C GLU A 98 -8.69 10.45 2.26
N LEU A 99 -8.46 9.34 2.98
CA LEU A 99 -7.93 8.12 2.37
C LEU A 99 -8.96 7.44 1.48
N SER A 100 -10.22 7.39 1.89
CA SER A 100 -11.30 6.83 1.09
C SER A 100 -11.45 7.55 -0.24
N SER A 101 -11.49 8.88 -0.23
CA SER A 101 -11.55 9.70 -1.44
C SER A 101 -10.32 9.48 -2.35
N PHE A 102 -9.14 9.37 -1.76
CA PHE A 102 -7.91 9.11 -2.50
C PHE A 102 -7.92 7.73 -3.20
N ILE A 103 -8.43 6.71 -2.51
CA ILE A 103 -8.60 5.36 -3.09
C ILE A 103 -9.59 5.38 -4.24
N GLU A 104 -10.73 6.04 -4.07
CA GLU A 104 -11.76 6.20 -5.11
C GLU A 104 -11.19 6.89 -6.36
N GLU A 105 -10.41 7.95 -6.17
CA GLU A 105 -9.75 8.67 -7.27
C GLU A 105 -8.80 7.76 -8.06
N LYS A 106 -8.12 6.84 -7.40
CA LYS A 106 -7.23 5.86 -8.06
C LYS A 106 -7.98 4.77 -8.81
N GLY A 107 -9.24 4.50 -8.46
CA GLY A 107 -10.07 3.51 -9.16
C GLY A 107 -9.58 2.07 -9.04
N MET A 108 -8.86 1.74 -7.96
CA MET A 108 -8.31 0.41 -7.75
C MET A 108 -9.31 -0.54 -7.06
N PRO A 109 -9.12 -1.86 -7.16
CA PRO A 109 -9.93 -2.83 -6.43
C PRO A 109 -9.82 -2.63 -4.91
N VAL A 110 -10.96 -2.67 -4.23
CA VAL A 110 -11.06 -2.54 -2.77
C VAL A 110 -11.87 -3.69 -2.19
N LEU A 111 -11.37 -4.31 -1.15
CA LEU A 111 -12.15 -5.17 -0.27
C LEU A 111 -12.54 -4.36 0.96
N GLU A 112 -13.84 -4.16 1.15
CA GLU A 112 -14.39 -3.49 2.33
C GLU A 112 -14.14 -4.29 3.60
N TYR A 113 -14.24 -3.62 4.75
CA TYR A 113 -14.04 -4.27 6.05
C TYR A 113 -15.02 -5.43 6.24
N GLU A 114 -14.47 -6.56 6.64
CA GLU A 114 -15.20 -7.79 6.91
C GLU A 114 -14.87 -8.27 8.32
N SER A 115 -15.88 -8.44 9.15
CA SER A 115 -15.72 -8.93 10.52
C SER A 115 -15.94 -10.45 10.65
N GLU A 116 -16.65 -11.02 9.66
CA GLU A 116 -16.96 -12.46 9.61
C GLU A 116 -16.41 -13.04 8.31
N ASN A 117 -16.11 -14.32 8.28
CA ASN A 117 -15.61 -15.03 7.09
C ASN A 117 -14.37 -14.41 6.44
N LEU A 118 -13.55 -13.71 7.21
CA LEU A 118 -12.37 -12.96 6.74
C LEU A 118 -11.47 -13.78 5.82
N LYS A 119 -11.24 -15.06 6.16
CA LYS A 119 -10.40 -15.95 5.36
C LYS A 119 -11.00 -16.16 3.96
N GLU A 120 -12.29 -16.42 3.86
CA GLU A 120 -12.95 -16.66 2.58
C GLU A 120 -12.99 -15.39 1.73
N SER A 121 -13.29 -14.25 2.34
CA SER A 121 -13.29 -12.95 1.68
C SER A 121 -11.91 -12.61 1.10
N TYR A 122 -10.85 -12.84 1.84
CA TYR A 122 -9.48 -12.60 1.36
C TYR A 122 -9.11 -13.55 0.22
N LEU A 123 -9.41 -14.84 0.34
CA LEU A 123 -9.10 -15.82 -0.70
C LEU A 123 -9.82 -15.50 -2.01
N ASN A 124 -11.09 -15.12 -1.94
CA ASN A 124 -11.87 -14.73 -3.12
C ASN A 124 -11.31 -13.45 -3.73
N PHE A 125 -11.01 -12.45 -2.92
CA PHE A 125 -10.42 -11.19 -3.38
C PHE A 125 -9.07 -11.40 -4.09
N TYR A 126 -8.20 -12.24 -3.53
CA TYR A 126 -6.93 -12.57 -4.17
C TYR A 126 -7.12 -13.33 -5.49
N ALA A 127 -8.06 -14.28 -5.53
CA ALA A 127 -8.37 -15.02 -6.75
C ALA A 127 -8.87 -14.09 -7.86
N ASP A 128 -9.77 -13.16 -7.53
CA ASP A 128 -10.28 -12.15 -8.46
C ASP A 128 -9.15 -11.24 -8.96
N LEU A 129 -8.29 -10.78 -8.07
CA LEU A 129 -7.15 -9.92 -8.41
C LEU A 129 -6.16 -10.61 -9.35
N LEU A 130 -5.90 -11.91 -9.15
CA LEU A 130 -5.00 -12.69 -10.00
C LEU A 130 -5.65 -13.05 -11.34
N SER A 131 -6.96 -13.21 -11.39
CA SER A 131 -7.69 -13.53 -12.62
C SER A 131 -7.95 -12.34 -13.55
N ALA A 132 -7.80 -11.11 -13.03
CA ALA A 132 -8.05 -9.86 -13.77
C ALA A 132 -6.91 -9.45 -14.73
N ASN A 133 -5.94 -10.30 -14.94
CA ASN A 133 -4.79 -10.06 -15.84
C ASN A 133 -5.14 -10.27 -17.31
#